data_05dc1d6619c1703baac70d2d24583867
#
_entry.id   05dc1d6619c1703baac70d2d24583867
#
_cell.length_a   1.000
_cell.length_b   1.000
_cell.length_c   1.000
_cell.angle_alpha   90.00
_cell.angle_beta   90.00
_cell.angle_gamma   90.00
#
_symmetry.space_group_name_H-M   'P 1'
#
loop_
_entity.id
_entity.type
_entity.pdbx_description
1 polymer ?
#
loop_
_entity_poly.entity_id
_entity_poly.type
_entity_poly.pdbx_seq_one_letter_code
_entity_poly.pdbx_strand_id
1 'polypeptide(L)'
;MIKKGKRRDVQRYQCAACGASFQSKRRKQKLLNKIQKEYIFGRQTAKILGEKYHRNRKWILQQLKEVNVDDDKIINISPRSIVVVADATFFSRSDGMLIFREPNLKQNLIWKEIYVETAGQYEQLKLELESKGFTIKAVVLDGRPGIRDVFRGIPAQMCQFHQVAIIRRYLTSRPKLEAAKELMIIAKQLTKSDEKYFSELLIAWYEKW
;
A
#
# COMPACT_ATOMS: atom_id res chain seq x y z
N MET A 1 -33.70 -32.47 -3.25
CA MET A 1 -32.79 -31.96 -2.25
C MET A 1 -33.52 -31.73 -0.94
N ILE A 2 -33.11 -32.41 0.15
CA ILE A 2 -33.82 -32.39 1.44
C ILE A 2 -33.01 -31.56 2.43
N LYS A 3 -33.64 -30.63 3.14
CA LYS A 3 -33.01 -29.88 4.23
C LYS A 3 -32.82 -30.76 5.47
N LYS A 4 -31.59 -30.91 5.99
CA LYS A 4 -31.26 -31.76 7.18
C LYS A 4 -30.66 -30.88 8.29
N GLY A 5 -31.47 -30.05 8.92
CA GLY A 5 -31.07 -29.25 10.05
C GLY A 5 -29.80 -28.36 9.84
N LYS A 6 -29.36 -27.69 10.88
CA LYS A 6 -28.15 -26.86 10.90
C LYS A 6 -27.05 -27.50 11.75
N ARG A 7 -25.77 -27.34 11.34
CA ARG A 7 -24.61 -27.66 12.18
C ARG A 7 -23.70 -26.45 12.23
N ARG A 8 -23.48 -25.91 13.41
CA ARG A 8 -22.72 -24.65 13.64
C ARG A 8 -23.27 -23.53 12.74
N ASP A 9 -24.59 -23.31 12.78
CA ASP A 9 -25.37 -22.33 11.99
C ASP A 9 -25.30 -22.49 10.47
N VAL A 10 -24.75 -23.59 9.95
CA VAL A 10 -24.74 -23.88 8.52
C VAL A 10 -25.80 -24.87 8.15
N GLN A 11 -26.67 -24.49 7.22
CA GLN A 11 -27.72 -25.39 6.68
C GLN A 11 -27.06 -26.59 5.99
N ARG A 12 -27.51 -27.79 6.38
CA ARG A 12 -27.15 -29.05 5.71
C ARG A 12 -28.22 -29.46 4.76
N TYR A 13 -27.82 -30.09 3.68
CA TYR A 13 -28.67 -30.66 2.66
C TYR A 13 -28.29 -32.12 2.45
N GLN A 14 -29.28 -32.94 2.01
CA GLN A 14 -29.06 -34.29 1.57
C GLN A 14 -29.62 -34.48 0.15
N CYS A 15 -28.86 -35.15 -0.71
CA CYS A 15 -29.34 -35.53 -2.00
C CYS A 15 -30.42 -36.60 -1.85
N ALA A 16 -31.60 -36.41 -2.47
CA ALA A 16 -32.69 -37.37 -2.41
C ALA A 16 -32.37 -38.67 -3.20
N ALA A 17 -31.53 -38.56 -4.23
CA ALA A 17 -31.22 -39.68 -5.10
C ALA A 17 -30.12 -40.60 -4.53
N CYS A 18 -29.03 -40.02 -3.97
CA CYS A 18 -27.87 -40.82 -3.54
C CYS A 18 -27.56 -40.71 -2.04
N GLY A 19 -28.37 -39.99 -1.24
CA GLY A 19 -28.18 -39.83 0.20
C GLY A 19 -26.99 -38.97 0.63
N ALA A 20 -26.14 -38.51 -0.29
CA ALA A 20 -24.96 -37.71 0.03
C ALA A 20 -25.34 -36.40 0.74
N SER A 21 -24.63 -36.12 1.84
CA SER A 21 -24.85 -34.89 2.62
C SER A 21 -23.82 -33.81 2.27
N PHE A 22 -24.29 -32.59 2.08
CA PHE A 22 -23.47 -31.43 1.76
C PHE A 22 -23.94 -30.16 2.48
N GLN A 23 -23.08 -29.14 2.50
CA GLN A 23 -23.34 -27.86 3.13
C GLN A 23 -23.13 -26.74 2.11
N SER A 24 -23.94 -25.66 2.20
CA SER A 24 -23.80 -24.53 1.30
C SER A 24 -22.61 -23.62 1.66
N LYS A 25 -22.20 -22.87 0.69
CA LYS A 25 -21.25 -21.74 0.53
C LYS A 25 -20.25 -21.33 1.67
N ARG A 26 -20.49 -21.59 2.98
CA ARG A 26 -19.67 -21.06 4.09
C ARG A 26 -18.20 -21.55 4.09
N ARG A 27 -17.92 -22.74 3.56
CA ARG A 27 -16.54 -23.26 3.43
C ARG A 27 -15.74 -22.52 2.36
N LYS A 28 -16.39 -22.16 1.25
CA LYS A 28 -15.76 -21.43 0.14
C LYS A 28 -15.29 -20.06 0.66
N GLN A 29 -16.14 -19.30 1.35
CA GLN A 29 -15.81 -17.98 1.86
C GLN A 29 -14.66 -18.01 2.90
N LYS A 30 -14.64 -18.98 3.82
CA LYS A 30 -13.54 -19.14 4.77
C LYS A 30 -12.20 -19.42 4.09
N LEU A 31 -12.21 -20.24 3.03
CA LEU A 31 -11.02 -20.52 2.25
C LEU A 31 -10.54 -19.27 1.51
N LEU A 32 -11.43 -18.51 0.90
CA LEU A 32 -11.09 -17.28 0.19
C LEU A 32 -10.47 -16.25 1.14
N ASN A 33 -11.06 -16.03 2.30
CA ASN A 33 -10.52 -15.11 3.32
C ASN A 33 -9.12 -15.55 3.80
N LYS A 34 -8.86 -16.87 3.88
CA LYS A 34 -7.55 -17.39 4.25
C LYS A 34 -6.52 -17.17 3.14
N ILE A 35 -6.88 -17.46 1.90
CA ILE A 35 -6.03 -17.20 0.72
C ILE A 35 -5.70 -15.71 0.63
N GLN A 36 -6.67 -14.84 0.82
CA GLN A 36 -6.49 -13.40 0.80
C GLN A 36 -5.50 -12.93 1.89
N LYS A 37 -5.70 -13.38 3.14
CA LYS A 37 -4.78 -13.06 4.24
C LYS A 37 -3.35 -13.51 3.97
N GLU A 38 -3.17 -14.71 3.46
CA GLU A 38 -1.85 -15.24 3.14
C GLU A 38 -1.22 -14.52 1.95
N TYR A 39 -2.01 -14.08 0.96
CA TYR A 39 -1.52 -13.31 -0.17
C TYR A 39 -1.07 -11.91 0.26
N ILE A 40 -1.91 -11.19 1.01
CA ILE A 40 -1.67 -9.78 1.39
C ILE A 40 -0.65 -9.69 2.53
N PHE A 41 -0.94 -10.33 3.66
CA PHE A 41 -0.13 -10.20 4.88
C PHE A 41 1.01 -11.22 4.95
N GLY A 42 0.80 -12.42 4.42
CA GLY A 42 1.81 -13.46 4.34
C GLY A 42 2.77 -13.29 3.16
N ARG A 43 2.56 -12.30 2.29
CA ARG A 43 3.38 -12.02 1.08
C ARG A 43 3.63 -13.24 0.21
N GLN A 44 2.70 -14.21 0.22
CA GLN A 44 2.81 -15.42 -0.57
C GLN A 44 2.38 -15.17 -2.02
N THR A 45 3.11 -15.73 -2.97
CA THR A 45 2.74 -15.61 -4.39
C THR A 45 1.52 -16.47 -4.72
N ALA A 46 0.77 -16.10 -5.76
CA ALA A 46 -0.36 -16.90 -6.23
C ALA A 46 0.07 -18.32 -6.69
N LYS A 47 1.34 -18.53 -7.05
CA LYS A 47 1.90 -19.84 -7.36
C LYS A 47 2.01 -20.71 -6.10
N ILE A 48 2.64 -20.19 -5.05
CA ILE A 48 2.79 -20.88 -3.75
C ILE A 48 1.43 -21.23 -3.15
N LEU A 49 0.48 -20.27 -3.20
CA LEU A 49 -0.90 -20.51 -2.73
C LEU A 49 -1.59 -21.58 -3.59
N GLY A 50 -1.35 -21.59 -4.89
CA GLY A 50 -1.88 -22.61 -5.79
C GLY A 50 -1.41 -24.02 -5.39
N GLU A 51 -0.13 -24.18 -5.14
CA GLU A 51 0.46 -25.45 -4.67
C GLU A 51 -0.12 -25.85 -3.30
N LYS A 52 -0.16 -24.92 -2.33
CA LYS A 52 -0.67 -25.16 -0.98
C LYS A 52 -2.14 -25.58 -0.93
N TYR A 53 -2.98 -24.98 -1.80
CA TYR A 53 -4.43 -25.23 -1.82
C TYR A 53 -4.87 -26.18 -2.93
N HIS A 54 -3.93 -26.82 -3.64
CA HIS A 54 -4.19 -27.70 -4.77
C HIS A 54 -5.08 -27.05 -5.84
N ARG A 55 -4.72 -25.80 -6.21
CA ARG A 55 -5.41 -24.98 -7.21
C ARG A 55 -4.37 -24.40 -8.19
N ASN A 56 -4.78 -24.18 -9.44
CA ASN A 56 -3.89 -23.50 -10.36
C ASN A 56 -3.77 -21.99 -10.04
N ARG A 57 -2.66 -21.39 -10.47
CA ARG A 57 -2.39 -19.96 -10.26
C ARG A 57 -3.53 -19.06 -10.77
N LYS A 58 -4.12 -19.39 -11.94
CA LYS A 58 -5.21 -18.62 -12.55
C LYS A 58 -6.45 -18.60 -11.65
N TRP A 59 -6.80 -19.73 -11.04
CA TRP A 59 -7.91 -19.82 -10.10
C TRP A 59 -7.68 -18.96 -8.85
N ILE A 60 -6.46 -19.00 -8.27
CA ILE A 60 -6.12 -18.16 -7.11
C ILE A 60 -6.31 -16.67 -7.45
N LEU A 61 -5.76 -16.20 -8.58
CA LEU A 61 -5.88 -14.81 -9.01
C LEU A 61 -7.33 -14.40 -9.28
N GLN A 62 -8.13 -15.28 -9.86
CA GLN A 62 -9.55 -15.03 -10.07
C GLN A 62 -10.29 -14.88 -8.75
N GLN A 63 -10.01 -15.73 -7.76
CA GLN A 63 -10.66 -15.63 -6.46
C GLN A 63 -10.25 -14.35 -5.71
N LEU A 64 -9.00 -13.90 -5.85
CA LEU A 64 -8.54 -12.63 -5.25
C LEU A 64 -9.24 -11.41 -5.88
N LYS A 65 -9.62 -11.47 -7.16
CA LYS A 65 -10.42 -10.42 -7.82
C LYS A 65 -11.88 -10.36 -7.33
N GLU A 66 -12.44 -11.51 -6.92
CA GLU A 66 -13.82 -11.60 -6.42
C GLU A 66 -13.96 -11.15 -4.95
N VAL A 67 -12.87 -10.81 -4.28
CA VAL A 67 -12.92 -10.32 -2.89
C VAL A 67 -13.37 -8.88 -2.91
N ASN A 68 -14.59 -8.64 -2.48
CA ASN A 68 -15.03 -7.28 -2.16
C ASN A 68 -14.25 -6.80 -0.94
N VAL A 69 -13.46 -5.77 -1.11
CA VAL A 69 -12.95 -4.97 -0.02
C VAL A 69 -14.16 -4.16 0.48
N ASP A 70 -14.51 -4.29 1.74
CA ASP A 70 -15.52 -3.42 2.34
C ASP A 70 -14.96 -1.98 2.31
N ASP A 71 -15.29 -1.23 1.28
CA ASP A 71 -14.87 0.17 1.11
C ASP A 71 -15.34 1.04 2.27
N ASP A 72 -16.43 0.65 2.93
CA ASP A 72 -17.00 1.37 4.09
C ASP A 72 -16.13 1.33 5.36
N LYS A 73 -15.11 0.46 5.44
CA LYS A 73 -14.21 0.41 6.61
C LYS A 73 -13.09 1.44 6.59
N ILE A 74 -13.03 2.25 5.56
CA ILE A 74 -11.83 2.96 5.19
C ILE A 74 -11.67 4.29 5.88
N ILE A 75 -12.72 4.97 6.28
CA ILE A 75 -12.60 6.25 6.99
C ILE A 75 -13.51 6.24 8.23
N ASN A 76 -13.08 5.57 9.27
CA ASN A 76 -13.69 5.75 10.60
C ASN A 76 -12.93 6.81 11.41
N ILE A 77 -12.45 7.85 10.72
CA ILE A 77 -11.72 8.96 11.33
C ILE A 77 -12.55 10.21 11.15
N SER A 78 -12.87 10.86 12.26
CA SER A 78 -13.52 12.16 12.23
C SER A 78 -12.67 13.20 11.48
N PRO A 79 -13.29 14.09 10.70
CA PRO A 79 -12.61 15.18 10.01
C PRO A 79 -11.70 15.97 10.96
N ARG A 80 -10.48 16.23 10.53
CA ARG A 80 -9.45 16.92 11.32
C ARG A 80 -8.33 17.44 10.44
N SER A 81 -7.44 18.20 11.05
CA SER A 81 -6.17 18.55 10.43
C SER A 81 -5.20 17.38 10.44
N ILE A 82 -4.60 17.08 9.30
CA ILE A 82 -3.77 15.88 9.07
C ILE A 82 -2.48 16.19 8.33
N VAL A 83 -1.51 15.33 8.49
CA VAL A 83 -0.36 15.20 7.58
C VAL A 83 -0.65 14.08 6.62
N VAL A 84 -0.40 14.28 5.33
CA VAL A 84 -0.65 13.27 4.29
C VAL A 84 0.67 12.78 3.73
N VAL A 85 0.86 11.47 3.69
CA VAL A 85 1.85 10.82 2.83
C VAL A 85 1.12 10.37 1.57
N ALA A 86 1.46 10.99 0.44
CA ALA A 86 0.86 10.67 -0.86
C ALA A 86 1.89 9.94 -1.72
N ASP A 87 1.54 8.75 -2.17
CA ASP A 87 2.42 7.88 -2.95
C ASP A 87 1.62 7.03 -3.95
N ALA A 88 2.22 6.76 -5.11
CA ALA A 88 1.68 5.90 -6.14
C ALA A 88 2.48 4.61 -6.24
N THR A 89 1.81 3.49 -6.17
CA THR A 89 2.44 2.17 -6.30
C THR A 89 1.88 1.43 -7.51
N PHE A 90 2.74 0.94 -8.39
CA PHE A 90 2.36 0.17 -9.58
C PHE A 90 2.62 -1.32 -9.36
N PHE A 91 1.60 -2.13 -9.62
CA PHE A 91 1.65 -3.60 -9.53
C PHE A 91 1.97 -4.24 -10.88
N SER A 92 1.70 -3.51 -11.97
CA SER A 92 2.03 -3.87 -13.35
C SER A 92 2.35 -2.60 -14.14
N ARG A 93 2.52 -2.72 -15.47
CA ARG A 93 2.77 -1.56 -16.33
C ARG A 93 1.60 -0.57 -16.40
N SER A 94 0.38 -1.06 -16.16
CA SER A 94 -0.86 -0.30 -16.31
C SER A 94 -1.80 -0.38 -15.11
N ASP A 95 -1.37 -0.98 -14.01
CA ASP A 95 -2.21 -1.14 -12.82
C ASP A 95 -1.48 -0.58 -11.61
N GLY A 96 -1.87 0.56 -11.16
CA GLY A 96 -1.33 1.24 -10.00
C GLY A 96 -2.41 1.72 -9.05
N MET A 97 -1.99 2.16 -7.90
CA MET A 97 -2.84 2.74 -6.87
C MET A 97 -2.17 3.98 -6.30
N LEU A 98 -2.88 5.09 -6.36
CA LEU A 98 -2.51 6.32 -5.67
C LEU A 98 -3.19 6.32 -4.30
N ILE A 99 -2.41 6.53 -3.24
CA ILE A 99 -2.89 6.44 -1.86
C ILE A 99 -2.50 7.70 -1.10
N PHE A 100 -3.46 8.27 -0.36
CA PHE A 100 -3.21 9.29 0.65
C PHE A 100 -3.36 8.65 2.02
N ARG A 101 -2.27 8.63 2.78
CA ARG A 101 -2.15 7.97 4.07
C ARG A 101 -1.84 8.97 5.18
N GLU A 102 -2.52 8.84 6.30
CA GLU A 102 -2.16 9.53 7.55
C GLU A 102 -1.14 8.67 8.32
N PRO A 103 0.12 9.17 8.50
CA PRO A 103 1.21 8.36 9.02
C PRO A 103 1.08 8.04 10.51
N ASN A 104 0.55 8.96 11.34
CA ASN A 104 0.43 8.76 12.78
C ASN A 104 -0.63 7.72 13.14
N LEU A 105 -1.76 7.76 12.44
CA LEU A 105 -2.83 6.78 12.59
C LEU A 105 -2.55 5.49 11.81
N LYS A 106 -1.55 5.51 10.94
CA LYS A 106 -1.19 4.38 10.05
C LYS A 106 -2.37 3.94 9.17
N GLN A 107 -3.26 4.87 8.79
CA GLN A 107 -4.46 4.59 8.01
C GLN A 107 -4.40 5.23 6.62
N ASN A 108 -4.87 4.49 5.62
CA ASN A 108 -5.13 5.03 4.31
C ASN A 108 -6.46 5.79 4.38
N LEU A 109 -6.43 7.07 4.03
CA LEU A 109 -7.60 7.95 4.09
C LEU A 109 -8.42 7.86 2.82
N ILE A 110 -7.73 7.86 1.69
CA ILE A 110 -8.35 7.79 0.37
C ILE A 110 -7.37 7.18 -0.61
N TRP A 111 -7.87 6.49 -1.63
CA TRP A 111 -7.06 5.93 -2.70
C TRP A 111 -7.84 5.87 -3.99
N LYS A 112 -7.10 5.72 -5.09
CA LYS A 112 -7.64 5.58 -6.43
C LYS A 112 -6.79 4.62 -7.26
N GLU A 113 -7.44 3.76 -8.02
CA GLU A 113 -6.77 3.00 -9.06
C GLU A 113 -6.34 3.95 -10.20
N ILE A 114 -5.10 3.78 -10.65
CA ILE A 114 -4.49 4.61 -11.68
C ILE A 114 -3.76 3.76 -12.70
N TYR A 115 -3.81 4.17 -13.95
CA TYR A 115 -3.03 3.56 -15.04
C TYR A 115 -1.73 4.31 -15.30
N VAL A 116 -1.73 5.61 -15.06
CA VAL A 116 -0.61 6.53 -15.19
C VAL A 116 -0.70 7.51 -14.03
N GLU A 117 0.43 7.87 -13.47
CA GLU A 117 0.50 8.85 -12.38
C GLU A 117 0.56 10.27 -12.93
N THR A 118 -0.41 11.11 -12.60
CA THR A 118 -0.54 12.49 -13.04
C THR A 118 -0.88 13.43 -11.88
N ALA A 119 -0.47 14.71 -11.99
CA ALA A 119 -0.82 15.74 -11.00
C ALA A 119 -2.34 15.89 -10.82
N GLY A 120 -3.12 15.77 -11.91
CA GLY A 120 -4.59 15.87 -11.83
C GLY A 120 -5.24 14.78 -10.98
N GLN A 121 -4.63 13.59 -10.88
CA GLN A 121 -5.14 12.54 -9.98
C GLN A 121 -4.87 12.86 -8.51
N TYR A 122 -3.72 13.47 -8.20
CA TYR A 122 -3.43 13.98 -6.85
C TYR A 122 -4.38 15.11 -6.47
N GLU A 123 -4.64 16.04 -7.37
CA GLU A 123 -5.60 17.14 -7.16
C GLU A 123 -7.00 16.61 -6.89
N GLN A 124 -7.46 15.63 -7.67
CA GLN A 124 -8.76 15.01 -7.48
C GLN A 124 -8.90 14.36 -6.09
N LEU A 125 -7.90 13.57 -5.66
CA LEU A 125 -7.92 12.96 -4.33
C LEU A 125 -7.79 13.99 -3.20
N LYS A 126 -7.02 15.06 -3.40
CA LYS A 126 -6.93 16.19 -2.45
C LYS A 126 -8.29 16.82 -2.26
N LEU A 127 -8.97 17.24 -3.34
CA LEU A 127 -10.28 17.85 -3.29
C LEU A 127 -11.33 16.93 -2.65
N GLU A 128 -11.29 15.64 -2.98
CA GLU A 128 -12.19 14.66 -2.36
C GLU A 128 -11.95 14.52 -0.86
N LEU A 129 -10.68 14.51 -0.41
CA LEU A 129 -10.34 14.44 1.00
C LEU A 129 -10.78 15.71 1.76
N GLU A 130 -10.57 16.88 1.16
CA GLU A 130 -11.00 18.17 1.69
C GLU A 130 -12.53 18.27 1.75
N SER A 131 -13.26 17.75 0.76
CA SER A 131 -14.74 17.71 0.76
C SER A 131 -15.31 16.85 1.88
N LYS A 132 -14.54 15.87 2.36
CA LYS A 132 -14.87 15.05 3.55
C LYS A 132 -14.54 15.77 4.87
N GLY A 133 -14.12 17.04 4.82
CA GLY A 133 -13.86 17.90 5.99
C GLY A 133 -12.45 17.76 6.57
N PHE A 134 -11.51 17.10 5.90
CA PHE A 134 -10.12 17.06 6.33
C PHE A 134 -9.36 18.30 5.87
N THR A 135 -8.44 18.80 6.72
CA THR A 135 -7.54 19.90 6.38
C THR A 135 -6.11 19.38 6.31
N ILE A 136 -5.47 19.48 5.15
CA ILE A 136 -4.08 19.03 4.96
C ILE A 136 -3.13 20.10 5.49
N LYS A 137 -2.43 19.83 6.59
CA LYS A 137 -1.43 20.72 7.20
C LYS A 137 -0.06 20.63 6.55
N ALA A 138 0.32 19.44 6.11
CA ALA A 138 1.57 19.17 5.44
C ALA A 138 1.42 17.91 4.58
N VAL A 139 2.27 17.80 3.54
CA VAL A 139 2.30 16.64 2.65
C VAL A 139 3.71 16.09 2.50
N VAL A 140 3.83 14.77 2.41
CA VAL A 140 5.07 14.07 2.06
C VAL A 140 4.89 13.44 0.70
N LEU A 141 5.79 13.75 -0.25
CA LEU A 141 5.74 13.35 -1.66
C LEU A 141 7.04 12.66 -2.09
N ASP A 142 7.01 11.91 -3.17
CA ASP A 142 8.19 11.24 -3.73
C ASP A 142 9.17 12.17 -4.49
N GLY A 143 8.81 13.44 -4.67
CA GLY A 143 9.62 14.43 -5.38
C GLY A 143 9.41 14.46 -6.91
N ARG A 144 8.39 13.78 -7.42
CA ARG A 144 8.04 13.82 -8.85
C ARG A 144 7.65 15.24 -9.29
N PRO A 145 8.19 15.73 -10.43
CA PRO A 145 7.86 17.06 -10.93
C PRO A 145 6.36 17.29 -11.14
N GLY A 146 5.88 18.49 -10.81
CA GLY A 146 4.48 18.90 -10.98
C GLY A 146 3.52 18.46 -9.89
N ILE A 147 3.81 17.40 -9.11
CA ILE A 147 2.92 16.97 -8.03
C ILE A 147 2.95 17.95 -6.87
N ARG A 148 4.11 18.56 -6.58
CA ARG A 148 4.25 19.58 -5.54
C ARG A 148 3.35 20.79 -5.78
N ASP A 149 3.10 21.17 -7.04
CA ASP A 149 2.26 22.31 -7.40
C ASP A 149 0.79 22.11 -7.00
N VAL A 150 0.30 20.87 -6.96
CA VAL A 150 -1.03 20.50 -6.47
C VAL A 150 -1.22 20.91 -5.00
N PHE A 151 -0.13 20.90 -4.23
CA PHE A 151 -0.12 21.24 -2.81
C PHE A 151 0.46 22.63 -2.54
N ARG A 152 0.35 23.55 -3.52
CA ARG A 152 0.84 24.92 -3.37
C ARG A 152 0.21 25.60 -2.13
N GLY A 153 1.04 26.23 -1.28
CA GLY A 153 0.62 26.82 -0.01
C GLY A 153 0.55 25.84 1.16
N ILE A 154 0.74 24.54 0.92
CA ILE A 154 0.84 23.52 1.95
C ILE A 154 2.32 23.13 2.11
N PRO A 155 2.88 23.11 3.34
CA PRO A 155 4.23 22.63 3.57
C PRO A 155 4.43 21.23 2.98
N ALA A 156 5.43 21.08 2.09
CA ALA A 156 5.69 19.82 1.41
C ALA A 156 7.12 19.34 1.69
N GLN A 157 7.24 18.10 2.17
CA GLN A 157 8.49 17.40 2.38
C GLN A 157 8.70 16.31 1.34
N MET A 158 9.92 16.18 0.84
CA MET A 158 10.27 15.03 0.04
C MET A 158 10.36 13.77 0.91
N CYS A 159 9.78 12.66 0.47
CA CYS A 159 9.82 11.40 1.17
C CYS A 159 11.28 10.93 1.36
N GLN A 160 11.69 10.78 2.60
CA GLN A 160 13.07 10.39 2.94
C GLN A 160 13.45 9.02 2.37
N PHE A 161 12.50 8.08 2.30
CA PHE A 161 12.72 6.78 1.67
C PHE A 161 13.09 6.92 0.18
N HIS A 162 12.32 7.75 -0.55
CA HIS A 162 12.59 8.00 -1.97
C HIS A 162 13.89 8.78 -2.17
N GLN A 163 14.21 9.71 -1.28
CA GLN A 163 15.48 10.42 -1.30
C GLN A 163 16.69 9.46 -1.19
N VAL A 164 16.66 8.56 -0.21
CA VAL A 164 17.71 7.54 -0.05
C VAL A 164 17.73 6.58 -1.26
N ALA A 165 16.57 6.23 -1.81
CA ALA A 165 16.50 5.39 -3.01
C ALA A 165 17.11 6.07 -4.23
N ILE A 166 16.92 7.38 -4.40
CA ILE A 166 17.56 8.17 -5.47
C ILE A 166 19.08 8.18 -5.30
N ILE A 167 19.57 8.48 -4.11
CA ILE A 167 21.03 8.47 -3.83
C ILE A 167 21.60 7.08 -4.16
N ARG A 168 20.93 5.99 -3.74
CA ARG A 168 21.35 4.63 -4.05
C ARG A 168 21.35 4.32 -5.55
N ARG A 169 20.46 4.92 -6.33
CA ARG A 169 20.43 4.76 -7.80
C ARG A 169 21.69 5.34 -8.45
N TYR A 170 22.17 6.48 -7.96
CA TYR A 170 23.38 7.11 -8.47
C TYR A 170 24.67 6.47 -7.95
N LEU A 171 24.72 6.06 -6.67
CA LEU A 171 25.91 5.50 -6.03
C LEU A 171 26.02 3.97 -6.16
N THR A 172 24.97 3.30 -6.64
CA THR A 172 24.77 1.84 -6.56
C THR A 172 24.52 1.33 -5.13
N SER A 173 24.11 0.07 -4.98
CA SER A 173 23.91 -0.55 -3.66
C SER A 173 25.23 -0.93 -2.97
N ARG A 174 26.34 -1.03 -3.73
CA ARG A 174 27.68 -1.40 -3.26
C ARG A 174 28.70 -0.48 -3.90
N PRO A 175 28.80 0.78 -3.46
CA PRO A 175 29.76 1.74 -4.02
C PRO A 175 31.19 1.28 -3.78
N LYS A 176 32.06 1.52 -4.76
CA LYS A 176 33.48 1.15 -4.68
C LYS A 176 34.33 2.29 -4.11
N LEU A 177 34.02 3.55 -4.49
CA LEU A 177 34.75 4.74 -4.05
C LEU A 177 34.47 5.05 -2.58
N GLU A 178 35.46 5.43 -1.82
CA GLU A 178 35.33 5.75 -0.38
C GLU A 178 34.33 6.92 -0.16
N ALA A 179 34.44 7.98 -0.96
CA ALA A 179 33.49 9.09 -0.92
C ALA A 179 32.03 8.61 -1.08
N ALA A 180 31.78 7.72 -2.01
CA ALA A 180 30.45 7.18 -2.26
C ALA A 180 29.98 6.24 -1.12
N LYS A 181 30.88 5.49 -0.48
CA LYS A 181 30.56 4.68 0.70
C LYS A 181 30.16 5.56 1.88
N GLU A 182 30.94 6.60 2.15
CA GLU A 182 30.63 7.56 3.22
C GLU A 182 29.30 8.30 2.95
N LEU A 183 29.09 8.79 1.74
CA LEU A 183 27.83 9.46 1.39
C LEU A 183 26.63 8.52 1.55
N MET A 184 26.77 7.23 1.26
CA MET A 184 25.71 6.26 1.49
C MET A 184 25.44 6.03 2.98
N ILE A 185 26.45 6.10 3.84
CA ILE A 185 26.28 6.03 5.29
C ILE A 185 25.53 7.27 5.80
N ILE A 186 25.92 8.46 5.34
CA ILE A 186 25.26 9.72 5.67
C ILE A 186 23.80 9.69 5.21
N ALA A 187 23.54 9.29 3.96
CA ALA A 187 22.19 9.19 3.44
C ALA A 187 21.25 8.32 4.30
N LYS A 188 21.78 7.26 4.91
CA LYS A 188 20.99 6.39 5.82
C LYS A 188 20.70 7.06 7.17
N GLN A 189 21.38 8.14 7.53
CA GLN A 189 21.08 8.92 8.73
C GLN A 189 19.89 9.87 8.54
N LEU A 190 19.47 10.14 7.30
CA LEU A 190 18.40 11.09 6.99
C LEU A 190 17.11 10.85 7.80
N THR A 191 16.78 9.60 8.10
CA THR A 191 15.59 9.23 8.89
C THR A 191 15.81 9.18 10.39
N LYS A 192 17.04 9.45 10.85
CA LYS A 192 17.45 9.27 12.26
C LYS A 192 18.05 10.53 12.87
N SER A 193 18.29 11.55 12.05
CA SER A 193 18.92 12.80 12.43
C SER A 193 17.93 13.95 12.28
N ASP A 194 18.17 15.03 12.99
CA ASP A 194 17.57 16.32 12.70
C ASP A 194 18.26 17.00 11.51
N GLU A 195 17.69 18.09 11.03
CA GLU A 195 18.18 18.83 9.86
C GLU A 195 19.59 19.39 10.08
N LYS A 196 19.85 19.90 11.28
CA LYS A 196 21.15 20.53 11.60
C LYS A 196 22.26 19.50 11.54
N TYR A 197 22.13 18.41 12.27
CA TYR A 197 23.15 17.36 12.31
C TYR A 197 23.36 16.72 10.93
N PHE A 198 22.27 16.48 10.18
CA PHE A 198 22.38 15.92 8.83
C PHE A 198 23.11 16.87 7.87
N SER A 199 22.85 18.18 7.96
CA SER A 199 23.55 19.21 7.18
C SER A 199 25.04 19.29 7.52
N GLU A 200 25.37 19.21 8.79
CA GLU A 200 26.79 19.19 9.25
C GLU A 200 27.54 17.98 8.67
N LEU A 201 26.90 16.79 8.65
CA LEU A 201 27.51 15.60 8.06
C LEU A 201 27.74 15.75 6.54
N LEU A 202 26.80 16.36 5.83
CA LEU A 202 26.92 16.60 4.38
C LEU A 202 28.03 17.64 4.08
N ILE A 203 28.11 18.71 4.86
CA ILE A 203 29.14 19.73 4.70
C ILE A 203 30.51 19.11 4.95
N ALA A 204 30.70 18.39 6.07
CA ALA A 204 31.96 17.71 6.37
C ALA A 204 32.37 16.71 5.28
N TRP A 205 31.40 16.00 4.69
CA TRP A 205 31.69 15.11 3.57
C TRP A 205 32.13 15.89 2.33
N TYR A 206 31.43 16.99 2.00
CA TYR A 206 31.75 17.83 0.84
C TYR A 206 33.11 18.50 0.94
N GLU A 207 33.51 18.94 2.15
CA GLU A 207 34.81 19.55 2.38
C GLU A 207 35.97 18.53 2.34
N LYS A 208 35.69 17.28 2.66
CA LYS A 208 36.68 16.20 2.67
C LYS A 208 37.00 15.67 1.26
N TRP A 209 36.03 15.67 0.35
CA TRP A 209 36.09 14.99 -0.95
C TRP A 209 36.00 15.96 -2.14
#